data_42bcd6d4bd48153c4dc5c7a161131697
#
_entry.id   42bcd6d4bd48153c4dc5c7a161131697
#
_cell.length_a   1.000
_cell.length_b   1.000
_cell.length_c   1.000
_cell.angle_alpha   90.00
_cell.angle_beta   90.00
_cell.angle_gamma   90.00
#
_symmetry.space_group_name_H-M   'P 1'
#
loop_
_entity.id
_entity.type
_entity.pdbx_description
1 polymer ?
#
loop_
_entity_poly.entity_id
_entity_poly.type
_entity_poly.pdbx_seq_one_letter_code
_entity_poly.pdbx_strand_id
1 'polypeptide(L)'
;MAVIQVSENIVQTTAGGSEPEKLNYKKESKKYKQEENTMMTINGERMLERVHTLGKIGIDADGRRTRLAASDEDKAGRDAVVEWMKDANLKVVVDRIGNIFGIWETEENKDKKPIMVGSHIDSVINAGQYDGCIGVIGGIEVIKTLQEAGIKTERPIVVGAFTNEEGVRYSPDMMGSLVYAGGMNIEEVLKTTGTDGTILGEELKRIGYEGTVEPGFLQPEAFVEYHIEQGPIMDVEGVQIGAVENLQGIHWQRVTIEGLANHAGTTPTRLRVDAGLAAAKVNVFVRELVEKSGGVATVGTIAFEPNAVNVIPSKAVFTVDLRNPNKEKLDGDEKALAEYLKKLEGTDKVKITTERMTEFDPVLFDEGIVKKIETAVKERGLTTRRMTSGAGQDAQMLARICPTAMIFVPSVKGISHNPKEYTPDENVIEGANVFLDVVKDLAGAE
;
A
#
# COMPACT_ATOMS: atom_id res chain seq x y z
N MET A 1 3.87 -40.07 -24.31
CA MET A 1 4.11 -40.77 -25.58
C MET A 1 2.79 -40.91 -26.28
N ALA A 2 2.54 -40.15 -27.30
CA ALA A 2 1.57 -40.39 -28.37
C ALA A 2 2.04 -39.57 -29.58
N VAL A 3 2.55 -40.27 -30.55
CA VAL A 3 3.04 -39.76 -31.84
C VAL A 3 1.86 -39.78 -32.79
N ILE A 4 1.55 -38.67 -33.43
CA ILE A 4 0.58 -38.60 -34.54
C ILE A 4 1.38 -38.46 -35.82
N GLN A 5 1.33 -39.51 -36.64
CA GLN A 5 1.81 -39.55 -38.02
C GLN A 5 0.79 -38.86 -38.94
N VAL A 6 1.27 -37.99 -39.83
CA VAL A 6 0.51 -37.47 -40.98
C VAL A 6 0.98 -38.22 -42.21
N SER A 7 0.04 -38.89 -42.88
CA SER A 7 0.26 -39.65 -44.13
C SER A 7 0.14 -38.73 -45.36
N GLU A 8 1.15 -38.77 -46.22
CA GLU A 8 1.15 -38.24 -47.58
C GLU A 8 0.28 -39.12 -48.50
N ASN A 9 -0.60 -38.46 -49.27
CA ASN A 9 -1.25 -39.09 -50.41
C ASN A 9 -0.80 -38.39 -51.71
N ILE A 10 -0.03 -39.16 -52.51
CA ILE A 10 0.35 -38.85 -53.86
C ILE A 10 -0.81 -39.25 -54.79
N VAL A 11 -1.25 -38.33 -55.64
CA VAL A 11 -2.06 -38.65 -56.85
C VAL A 11 -1.32 -38.16 -58.07
N GLN A 12 -0.85 -39.12 -58.88
CA GLN A 12 -0.41 -38.87 -60.26
C GLN A 12 -1.60 -38.80 -61.20
N THR A 13 -1.64 -37.79 -62.09
CA THR A 13 -2.34 -37.87 -63.36
C THR A 13 -1.57 -37.18 -64.47
N THR A 14 -1.61 -37.82 -65.64
CA THR A 14 -0.80 -37.74 -66.84
C THR A 14 -1.12 -36.55 -67.76
N ALA A 15 -0.11 -36.17 -68.44
CA ALA A 15 0.14 -35.37 -69.64
C ALA A 15 -1.04 -34.97 -70.57
N GLY A 16 -0.97 -33.71 -71.05
CA GLY A 16 -1.64 -33.16 -72.22
C GLY A 16 -1.29 -31.71 -72.40
N GLY A 17 -0.45 -31.40 -73.42
CA GLY A 17 0.15 -30.09 -73.67
C GLY A 17 -0.78 -29.06 -74.23
N SER A 18 -0.49 -27.82 -73.90
CA SER A 18 -0.58 -26.60 -74.74
C SER A 18 0.03 -25.44 -73.94
N GLU A 19 0.86 -24.61 -74.59
CA GLU A 19 1.53 -23.43 -73.99
C GLU A 19 0.46 -22.45 -73.45
N PRO A 20 0.67 -21.86 -72.28
CA PRO A 20 -0.09 -20.69 -71.90
C PRO A 20 0.76 -19.41 -72.00
N GLU A 21 0.12 -18.40 -72.52
CA GLU A 21 0.53 -17.01 -72.60
C GLU A 21 1.18 -16.50 -71.30
N LYS A 22 2.23 -15.72 -71.51
CA LYS A 22 2.90 -14.96 -70.42
C LYS A 22 1.98 -13.82 -69.91
N LEU A 23 1.24 -14.06 -68.85
CA LEU A 23 0.64 -13.00 -68.05
C LEU A 23 1.70 -12.41 -67.11
N ASN A 24 2.10 -11.15 -67.39
CA ASN A 24 2.95 -10.33 -66.53
C ASN A 24 2.15 -9.91 -65.29
N TYR A 25 2.26 -10.64 -64.17
CA TYR A 25 1.86 -10.15 -62.86
C TYR A 25 2.97 -9.23 -62.32
N LYS A 26 2.76 -7.92 -62.40
CA LYS A 26 3.42 -6.97 -61.54
C LYS A 26 3.07 -7.30 -60.10
N LYS A 27 3.97 -7.92 -59.37
CA LYS A 27 3.90 -8.03 -57.91
C LYS A 27 4.06 -6.63 -57.31
N GLU A 28 2.96 -5.93 -57.07
CA GLU A 28 2.91 -4.88 -56.05
C GLU A 28 3.03 -5.54 -54.68
N SER A 29 4.25 -5.67 -54.18
CA SER A 29 4.50 -5.98 -52.78
C SER A 29 4.13 -4.74 -51.98
N LYS A 30 2.85 -4.66 -51.56
CA LYS A 30 2.48 -3.83 -50.40
C LYS A 30 3.26 -4.36 -49.19
N LYS A 31 4.34 -3.68 -48.86
CA LYS A 31 4.96 -3.79 -47.54
C LYS A 31 3.91 -3.34 -46.51
N TYR A 32 3.18 -4.25 -45.97
CA TYR A 32 2.57 -4.05 -44.67
C TYR A 32 3.74 -3.99 -43.70
N LYS A 33 4.18 -2.78 -43.33
CA LYS A 33 4.84 -2.58 -42.05
C LYS A 33 3.81 -2.96 -40.99
N GLN A 34 3.90 -4.16 -40.43
CA GLN A 34 3.48 -4.39 -39.08
C GLN A 34 4.38 -3.48 -38.23
N GLU A 35 3.88 -2.32 -37.85
CA GLU A 35 4.37 -1.64 -36.66
C GLU A 35 4.04 -2.63 -35.53
N GLU A 36 5.04 -3.37 -35.07
CA GLU A 36 4.97 -4.00 -33.77
C GLU A 36 4.71 -2.86 -32.80
N ASN A 37 3.51 -2.82 -32.27
CA ASN A 37 3.11 -1.89 -31.22
C ASN A 37 3.83 -2.37 -29.94
N THR A 38 5.13 -2.09 -29.88
CA THR A 38 5.96 -2.45 -28.74
C THR A 38 5.47 -1.59 -27.56
N MET A 39 4.86 -2.20 -26.58
CA MET A 39 4.40 -1.51 -25.38
C MET A 39 5.57 -0.76 -24.73
N MET A 40 5.30 0.47 -24.31
CA MET A 40 6.30 1.28 -23.59
C MET A 40 6.64 0.61 -22.26
N THR A 41 7.92 0.61 -21.91
CA THR A 41 8.41 0.06 -20.64
C THR A 41 9.31 1.06 -19.94
N ILE A 42 9.31 1.03 -18.63
CA ILE A 42 10.24 1.82 -17.80
C ILE A 42 11.68 1.31 -17.98
N ASN A 43 12.66 2.11 -17.55
CA ASN A 43 14.02 1.61 -17.40
C ASN A 43 14.14 0.88 -16.04
N GLY A 44 13.89 -0.44 -16.07
CA GLY A 44 13.87 -1.27 -14.86
C GLY A 44 15.20 -1.31 -14.14
N GLU A 45 16.33 -1.29 -14.86
CA GLU A 45 17.67 -1.29 -14.27
C GLU A 45 17.91 -0.02 -13.46
N ARG A 46 17.60 1.16 -14.02
CA ARG A 46 17.68 2.45 -13.33
C ARG A 46 16.77 2.52 -12.10
N MET A 47 15.54 2.01 -12.22
CA MET A 47 14.61 1.97 -11.10
C MET A 47 15.13 1.11 -9.94
N LEU A 48 15.56 -0.12 -10.22
CA LEU A 48 16.09 -1.03 -9.22
C LEU A 48 17.37 -0.50 -8.57
N GLU A 49 18.27 0.12 -9.34
CA GLU A 49 19.46 0.77 -8.81
C GLU A 49 19.11 1.84 -7.75
N ARG A 50 18.08 2.68 -8.04
CA ARG A 50 17.59 3.69 -7.10
C ARG A 50 16.94 3.07 -5.87
N VAL A 51 16.13 2.02 -6.02
CA VAL A 51 15.53 1.28 -4.90
C VAL A 51 16.61 0.72 -3.98
N HIS A 52 17.61 0.05 -4.55
CA HIS A 52 18.73 -0.50 -3.78
C HIS A 52 19.62 0.59 -3.15
N THR A 53 19.78 1.73 -3.81
CA THR A 53 20.56 2.86 -3.27
C THR A 53 19.84 3.49 -2.08
N LEU A 54 18.55 3.78 -2.20
CA LEU A 54 17.73 4.26 -1.08
C LEU A 54 17.69 3.21 0.04
N GLY A 55 17.60 1.94 -0.35
CA GLY A 55 17.65 0.80 0.56
C GLY A 55 18.92 0.67 1.40
N LYS A 56 20.03 1.30 1.02
CA LYS A 56 21.30 1.34 1.81
C LYS A 56 21.33 2.46 2.83
N ILE A 57 20.46 3.47 2.70
CA ILE A 57 20.40 4.61 3.61
C ILE A 57 19.70 4.20 4.91
N GLY A 58 20.34 4.45 6.05
CA GLY A 58 19.84 4.10 7.37
C GLY A 58 20.19 2.67 7.83
N ILE A 59 21.11 1.97 7.14
CA ILE A 59 21.62 0.68 7.60
C ILE A 59 22.68 0.89 8.67
N ASP A 60 22.46 0.28 9.84
CA ASP A 60 23.42 0.27 10.96
C ASP A 60 24.52 -0.81 10.79
N ALA A 61 25.44 -0.86 11.77
CA ALA A 61 26.54 -1.81 11.75
C ALA A 61 26.12 -3.29 11.81
N ASP A 62 24.90 -3.57 12.26
CA ASP A 62 24.31 -4.92 12.33
C ASP A 62 23.48 -5.25 11.07
N GLY A 63 23.47 -4.35 10.08
CA GLY A 63 22.72 -4.52 8.82
C GLY A 63 21.22 -4.25 8.94
N ARG A 64 20.77 -3.57 10.01
CA ARG A 64 19.37 -3.22 10.23
C ARG A 64 19.07 -1.86 9.66
N ARG A 65 18.03 -1.77 8.81
CA ARG A 65 17.60 -0.49 8.21
C ARG A 65 16.60 0.21 9.11
N THR A 66 16.87 1.48 9.39
CA THR A 66 15.94 2.37 10.11
C THR A 66 16.08 3.78 9.57
N ARG A 67 14.99 4.34 9.05
CA ARG A 67 14.94 5.70 8.48
C ARG A 67 13.69 6.39 8.99
N LEU A 68 13.69 6.73 10.30
CA LEU A 68 12.56 7.38 10.95
C LEU A 68 12.36 8.80 10.43
N ALA A 69 11.11 9.21 10.30
CA ALA A 69 10.74 10.55 9.83
C ALA A 69 11.54 11.69 10.50
N ALA A 70 12.04 12.61 9.70
CA ALA A 70 12.84 13.77 10.11
C ALA A 70 14.12 13.43 10.89
N SER A 71 14.65 12.20 10.75
CA SER A 71 16.00 11.83 11.26
C SER A 71 17.09 12.23 10.26
N ASP A 72 18.35 12.01 10.62
CA ASP A 72 19.49 12.25 9.71
C ASP A 72 19.50 11.23 8.56
N GLU A 73 19.07 10.00 8.81
CA GLU A 73 18.88 8.98 7.80
C GLU A 73 17.74 9.34 6.83
N ASP A 74 16.64 9.88 7.35
CA ASP A 74 15.55 10.38 6.51
C ASP A 74 16.00 11.59 5.67
N LYS A 75 16.80 12.49 6.25
CA LYS A 75 17.44 13.56 5.49
C LYS A 75 18.25 13.04 4.32
N ALA A 76 19.10 12.05 4.54
CA ALA A 76 19.91 11.45 3.48
C ALA A 76 19.03 10.79 2.39
N GLY A 77 17.95 10.12 2.77
CA GLY A 77 16.96 9.58 1.83
C GLY A 77 16.25 10.66 1.01
N ARG A 78 15.81 11.74 1.67
CA ARG A 78 15.19 12.91 1.04
C ARG A 78 16.14 13.60 0.05
N ASP A 79 17.39 13.79 0.45
CA ASP A 79 18.43 14.39 -0.40
C ASP A 79 18.61 13.55 -1.68
N ALA A 80 18.66 12.22 -1.59
CA ALA A 80 18.77 11.33 -2.74
C ALA A 80 17.54 11.43 -3.66
N VAL A 81 16.32 11.41 -3.11
CA VAL A 81 15.08 11.54 -3.87
C VAL A 81 15.00 12.90 -4.57
N VAL A 82 15.37 13.99 -3.90
CA VAL A 82 15.41 15.34 -4.49
C VAL A 82 16.40 15.40 -5.65
N GLU A 83 17.59 14.78 -5.54
CA GLU A 83 18.54 14.72 -6.64
C GLU A 83 17.98 13.92 -7.84
N TRP A 84 17.32 12.78 -7.62
CA TRP A 84 16.69 12.02 -8.70
C TRP A 84 15.53 12.77 -9.36
N MET A 85 14.76 13.56 -8.61
CA MET A 85 13.75 14.45 -9.16
C MET A 85 14.39 15.53 -10.04
N LYS A 86 15.50 16.13 -9.61
CA LYS A 86 16.26 17.11 -10.41
C LYS A 86 16.85 16.49 -11.69
N ASP A 87 17.42 15.27 -11.59
CA ASP A 87 17.92 14.51 -12.74
C ASP A 87 16.81 14.20 -13.78
N ALA A 88 15.58 14.09 -13.31
CA ALA A 88 14.39 13.96 -14.15
C ALA A 88 13.84 15.33 -14.59
N ASN A 89 14.56 16.44 -14.37
CA ASN A 89 14.13 17.80 -14.67
C ASN A 89 12.78 18.19 -14.07
N LEU A 90 12.47 17.70 -12.85
CA LEU A 90 11.26 18.06 -12.12
C LEU A 90 11.46 19.33 -11.31
N LYS A 91 10.44 20.17 -11.25
CA LYS A 91 10.40 21.29 -10.32
C LYS A 91 10.12 20.76 -8.93
N VAL A 92 11.11 20.82 -8.04
CA VAL A 92 10.98 20.31 -6.68
C VAL A 92 10.36 21.39 -5.78
N VAL A 93 9.31 21.02 -5.05
CA VAL A 93 8.62 21.83 -4.07
C VAL A 93 8.53 21.05 -2.76
N VAL A 94 8.76 21.72 -1.63
CA VAL A 94 8.60 21.14 -0.29
C VAL A 94 7.55 21.95 0.46
N ASP A 95 6.57 21.30 1.03
CA ASP A 95 5.55 21.96 1.83
C ASP A 95 5.95 22.07 3.30
N ARG A 96 5.13 22.76 4.11
CA ARG A 96 5.47 23.08 5.51
C ARG A 96 5.63 21.87 6.41
N ILE A 97 4.99 20.75 6.09
CA ILE A 97 5.18 19.49 6.84
C ILE A 97 6.32 18.65 6.28
N GLY A 98 7.03 19.15 5.26
CA GLY A 98 8.16 18.44 4.67
C GLY A 98 7.81 17.42 3.61
N ASN A 99 6.57 17.35 3.13
CA ASN A 99 6.26 16.56 1.95
C ASN A 99 7.04 17.10 0.75
N ILE A 100 7.63 16.22 -0.05
CA ILE A 100 8.43 16.58 -1.23
C ILE A 100 7.63 16.28 -2.47
N PHE A 101 7.54 17.25 -3.38
CA PHE A 101 6.83 17.10 -4.66
C PHE A 101 7.76 17.39 -5.81
N GLY A 102 7.86 16.43 -6.75
CA GLY A 102 8.51 16.61 -8.04
C GLY A 102 7.46 16.83 -9.12
N ILE A 103 7.43 18.03 -9.71
CA ILE A 103 6.39 18.46 -10.65
C ILE A 103 6.94 18.45 -12.07
N TRP A 104 6.29 17.70 -12.95
CA TRP A 104 6.50 17.77 -14.40
C TRP A 104 5.32 18.45 -15.06
N GLU A 105 5.54 19.69 -15.51
CA GLU A 105 4.54 20.56 -16.13
C GLU A 105 5.11 21.20 -17.38
N THR A 106 4.25 21.59 -18.31
CA THR A 106 4.56 22.39 -19.50
C THR A 106 3.74 23.66 -19.50
N GLU A 107 4.08 24.65 -20.38
CA GLU A 107 3.27 25.86 -20.51
C GLU A 107 1.83 25.58 -20.95
N GLU A 108 1.60 24.45 -21.66
CA GLU A 108 0.28 24.07 -22.17
C GLU A 108 -0.61 23.42 -21.11
N ASN A 109 0.00 22.78 -20.09
CA ASN A 109 -0.77 22.00 -19.11
C ASN A 109 -0.69 22.47 -17.66
N LYS A 110 0.19 23.41 -17.32
CA LYS A 110 0.48 23.87 -15.95
C LYS A 110 -0.75 24.35 -15.15
N ASP A 111 -1.79 24.82 -15.84
CA ASP A 111 -3.01 25.33 -15.20
C ASP A 111 -4.09 24.23 -15.03
N LYS A 112 -3.82 23.00 -15.48
CA LYS A 112 -4.71 21.86 -15.27
C LYS A 112 -4.40 21.16 -13.94
N LYS A 113 -5.40 20.51 -13.35
CA LYS A 113 -5.21 19.66 -12.17
C LYS A 113 -4.27 18.51 -12.53
N PRO A 114 -3.22 18.25 -11.73
CA PRO A 114 -2.24 17.22 -12.02
C PRO A 114 -2.76 15.81 -11.73
N ILE A 115 -2.18 14.82 -12.38
CA ILE A 115 -2.17 13.44 -11.88
C ILE A 115 -1.07 13.35 -10.86
N MET A 116 -1.41 13.01 -9.63
CA MET A 116 -0.45 12.82 -8.55
C MET A 116 -0.19 11.33 -8.33
N VAL A 117 1.05 11.01 -8.09
CA VAL A 117 1.52 9.66 -7.76
C VAL A 117 2.50 9.75 -6.61
N GLY A 118 2.81 8.66 -5.96
CA GLY A 118 3.82 8.66 -4.89
C GLY A 118 3.44 7.76 -3.75
N SER A 119 4.13 7.92 -2.63
CA SER A 119 4.02 7.22 -1.35
C SER A 119 4.95 7.90 -0.35
N HIS A 120 5.63 7.14 0.51
CA HIS A 120 6.58 7.63 1.52
C HIS A 120 8.00 7.06 1.32
N ILE A 121 8.94 7.59 2.10
CA ILE A 121 10.31 7.08 2.15
C ILE A 121 10.82 6.89 3.58
N ASP A 122 10.11 7.35 4.60
CA ASP A 122 10.40 6.96 5.98
C ASP A 122 10.09 5.46 6.18
N SER A 123 10.60 4.88 7.24
CA SER A 123 10.46 3.45 7.51
C SER A 123 10.24 3.17 8.99
N VAL A 124 9.72 1.98 9.28
CA VAL A 124 9.75 1.42 10.64
C VAL A 124 11.19 1.08 11.08
N ILE A 125 11.34 0.68 12.36
CA ILE A 125 12.61 0.17 12.89
C ILE A 125 12.87 -1.24 12.33
N ASN A 126 14.06 -1.51 11.83
CA ASN A 126 14.45 -2.77 11.19
C ASN A 126 13.60 -3.10 9.93
N ALA A 127 13.40 -2.12 9.10
CA ALA A 127 12.57 -2.18 7.90
C ALA A 127 13.15 -2.99 6.74
N GLY A 128 12.30 -3.28 5.76
CA GLY A 128 12.64 -3.66 4.41
C GLY A 128 13.14 -2.50 3.54
N GLN A 129 13.24 -2.69 2.22
CA GLN A 129 13.72 -1.66 1.31
C GLN A 129 12.68 -1.21 0.28
N TYR A 130 11.54 -1.87 0.22
CA TYR A 130 10.54 -1.64 -0.83
C TYR A 130 9.37 -0.80 -0.34
N ASP A 131 9.02 -0.96 0.93
CA ASP A 131 7.88 -0.33 1.60
C ASP A 131 7.88 1.19 1.38
N GLY A 132 6.81 1.72 0.76
CA GLY A 132 6.67 3.12 0.32
C GLY A 132 7.64 3.54 -0.78
N CYS A 133 8.89 3.14 -0.68
CA CYS A 133 9.97 3.61 -1.54
C CYS A 133 9.74 3.34 -3.03
N ILE A 134 9.14 2.20 -3.38
CA ILE A 134 8.87 1.87 -4.79
C ILE A 134 7.83 2.79 -5.43
N GLY A 135 6.88 3.32 -4.65
CA GLY A 135 5.89 4.28 -5.14
C GLY A 135 6.50 5.62 -5.55
N VAL A 136 7.42 6.13 -4.72
CA VAL A 136 8.13 7.38 -5.01
C VAL A 136 9.11 7.20 -6.17
N ILE A 137 9.96 6.18 -6.12
CA ILE A 137 10.98 5.90 -7.16
C ILE A 137 10.30 5.53 -8.48
N GLY A 138 9.24 4.70 -8.44
CA GLY A 138 8.44 4.35 -9.61
C GLY A 138 7.78 5.56 -10.25
N GLY A 139 7.25 6.50 -9.45
CA GLY A 139 6.69 7.75 -9.96
C GLY A 139 7.72 8.62 -10.70
N ILE A 140 8.95 8.74 -10.15
CA ILE A 140 10.05 9.45 -10.82
C ILE A 140 10.42 8.74 -12.13
N GLU A 141 10.48 7.41 -12.11
CA GLU A 141 10.85 6.61 -13.28
C GLU A 141 9.80 6.68 -14.39
N VAL A 142 8.49 6.66 -14.04
CA VAL A 142 7.38 6.85 -14.98
C VAL A 142 7.52 8.20 -15.71
N ILE A 143 7.72 9.29 -14.98
CA ILE A 143 7.89 10.62 -15.59
C ILE A 143 9.13 10.64 -16.50
N LYS A 144 10.25 10.09 -16.04
CA LYS A 144 11.48 10.02 -16.81
C LYS A 144 11.31 9.25 -18.12
N THR A 145 10.60 8.12 -18.06
CA THR A 145 10.29 7.30 -19.24
C THR A 145 9.43 8.06 -20.26
N LEU A 146 8.39 8.75 -19.80
CA LEU A 146 7.55 9.58 -20.69
C LEU A 146 8.33 10.71 -21.34
N GLN A 147 9.23 11.37 -20.60
CA GLN A 147 10.11 12.42 -21.14
C GLN A 147 11.08 11.87 -22.20
N GLU A 148 11.73 10.74 -21.92
CA GLU A 148 12.69 10.09 -22.84
C GLU A 148 12.01 9.62 -24.14
N ALA A 149 10.72 9.23 -24.05
CA ALA A 149 9.91 8.88 -25.22
C ALA A 149 9.34 10.10 -25.97
N GLY A 150 9.52 11.32 -25.44
CA GLY A 150 8.99 12.54 -26.05
C GLY A 150 7.46 12.65 -25.99
N ILE A 151 6.83 11.93 -25.04
CA ILE A 151 5.38 11.94 -24.85
C ILE A 151 4.94 13.28 -24.29
N LYS A 152 3.84 13.80 -24.81
CA LYS A 152 3.15 14.97 -24.28
C LYS A 152 1.95 14.54 -23.45
N THR A 153 1.72 15.23 -22.35
CA THR A 153 0.60 14.96 -21.47
C THR A 153 -0.35 16.14 -21.44
N GLU A 154 -1.65 15.86 -21.40
CA GLU A 154 -2.66 16.90 -21.24
C GLU A 154 -2.66 17.53 -19.84
N ARG A 155 -2.22 16.80 -18.82
CA ARG A 155 -2.16 17.22 -17.41
C ARG A 155 -0.74 17.14 -16.90
N PRO A 156 -0.35 17.99 -15.94
CA PRO A 156 0.91 17.80 -15.21
C PRO A 156 0.91 16.44 -14.50
N ILE A 157 2.11 15.88 -14.29
CA ILE A 157 2.30 14.71 -13.43
C ILE A 157 3.14 15.15 -12.24
N VAL A 158 2.73 14.76 -11.04
CA VAL A 158 3.40 15.12 -9.79
C VAL A 158 3.72 13.86 -9.02
N VAL A 159 4.99 13.68 -8.64
CA VAL A 159 5.36 12.62 -7.70
C VAL A 159 5.53 13.21 -6.31
N GLY A 160 4.83 12.65 -5.31
CA GLY A 160 4.88 13.03 -3.90
C GLY A 160 5.65 12.02 -3.06
N ALA A 161 6.45 12.50 -2.09
CA ALA A 161 6.98 11.72 -0.99
C ALA A 161 6.44 12.33 0.31
N PHE A 162 5.51 11.62 0.95
CA PHE A 162 4.82 12.10 2.14
C PHE A 162 5.64 11.85 3.40
N THR A 163 5.50 12.75 4.37
CA THR A 163 6.29 12.76 5.62
C THR A 163 5.60 11.94 6.69
N ASN A 164 6.34 11.05 7.36
CA ASN A 164 5.91 10.30 8.54
C ASN A 164 4.64 9.47 8.27
N GLU A 165 4.68 8.68 7.20
CA GLU A 165 3.60 7.75 6.90
C GLU A 165 3.52 6.65 7.95
N GLU A 166 4.67 6.10 8.34
CA GLU A 166 4.80 4.99 9.29
C GLU A 166 4.39 5.32 10.74
N GLY A 167 4.39 6.59 11.12
CA GLY A 167 3.96 7.03 12.46
C GLY A 167 4.85 6.59 13.63
N VAL A 168 6.01 5.99 13.37
CA VAL A 168 6.86 5.37 14.39
C VAL A 168 7.53 6.39 15.30
N ARG A 169 8.02 7.49 14.74
CA ARG A 169 8.65 8.56 15.51
C ARG A 169 7.63 9.56 16.01
N TYR A 170 6.70 9.96 15.16
CA TYR A 170 5.63 10.93 15.48
C TYR A 170 4.27 10.30 15.20
N SER A 171 3.33 10.38 16.14
CA SER A 171 1.97 9.89 15.96
C SER A 171 1.01 11.04 15.61
N PRO A 172 0.02 10.81 14.74
CA PRO A 172 -0.35 9.54 14.11
C PRO A 172 0.52 9.19 12.89
N ASP A 173 0.29 8.01 12.34
CA ASP A 173 0.72 7.58 11.01
C ASP A 173 0.08 8.41 9.88
N MET A 174 0.56 8.24 8.64
CA MET A 174 0.10 8.95 7.45
C MET A 174 0.02 10.48 7.62
N MET A 175 0.85 11.04 8.49
CA MET A 175 0.73 12.43 8.96
C MET A 175 0.88 13.44 7.81
N GLY A 176 1.84 13.22 6.90
CA GLY A 176 2.10 14.12 5.78
C GLY A 176 0.94 14.20 4.79
N SER A 177 0.42 13.06 4.37
CA SER A 177 -0.74 12.98 3.48
C SER A 177 -2.03 13.42 4.14
N LEU A 178 -2.20 13.14 5.45
CA LEU A 178 -3.37 13.58 6.22
C LEU A 178 -3.44 15.11 6.34
N VAL A 179 -2.30 15.77 6.61
CA VAL A 179 -2.22 17.24 6.64
C VAL A 179 -2.43 17.80 5.23
N TYR A 180 -1.83 17.17 4.21
CA TYR A 180 -2.01 17.57 2.81
C TYR A 180 -3.48 17.52 2.38
N ALA A 181 -4.22 16.50 2.82
CA ALA A 181 -5.65 16.34 2.57
C ALA A 181 -6.56 17.19 3.48
N GLY A 182 -5.99 18.04 4.34
CA GLY A 182 -6.75 18.92 5.25
C GLY A 182 -7.36 18.20 6.45
N GLY A 183 -6.90 16.98 6.75
CA GLY A 183 -7.42 16.19 7.88
C GLY A 183 -6.83 16.56 9.24
N MET A 184 -5.69 17.27 9.28
CA MET A 184 -5.06 17.80 10.50
C MET A 184 -4.55 19.22 10.28
N ASN A 185 -4.51 19.99 11.38
CA ASN A 185 -4.01 21.36 11.36
C ASN A 185 -2.47 21.37 11.39
N ILE A 186 -1.85 22.04 10.43
CA ILE A 186 -0.38 22.09 10.31
C ILE A 186 0.30 22.70 11.54
N GLU A 187 -0.28 23.74 12.16
CA GLU A 187 0.30 24.40 13.34
C GLU A 187 0.30 23.50 14.59
N GLU A 188 -0.63 22.55 14.66
CA GLU A 188 -0.70 21.57 15.74
C GLU A 188 0.28 20.43 15.46
N VAL A 189 0.31 19.94 14.22
CA VAL A 189 1.18 18.82 13.81
C VAL A 189 2.66 19.17 13.97
N LEU A 190 3.08 20.38 13.62
CA LEU A 190 4.46 20.83 13.80
C LEU A 190 4.91 20.86 15.27
N LYS A 191 3.98 20.82 16.24
CA LYS A 191 4.27 20.74 17.69
C LYS A 191 4.25 19.32 18.23
N THR A 192 4.01 18.33 17.38
CA THR A 192 3.96 16.93 17.80
C THR A 192 5.30 16.51 18.40
N THR A 193 5.24 15.96 19.61
CA THR A 193 6.40 15.41 20.30
C THR A 193 6.59 13.95 19.90
N GLY A 194 7.77 13.62 19.43
CA GLY A 194 8.16 12.27 19.05
C GLY A 194 8.41 11.35 20.24
N THR A 195 8.53 10.06 19.97
CA THR A 195 8.84 9.01 20.96
C THR A 195 10.21 9.21 21.62
N ASP A 196 11.10 9.96 20.99
CA ASP A 196 12.42 10.34 21.46
C ASP A 196 12.45 11.73 22.15
N GLY A 197 11.30 12.38 22.32
CA GLY A 197 11.15 13.69 22.95
C GLY A 197 11.45 14.87 22.03
N THR A 198 11.77 14.67 20.77
CA THR A 198 11.96 15.73 19.77
C THR A 198 10.64 16.31 19.28
N ILE A 199 10.66 17.51 18.69
CA ILE A 199 9.49 18.18 18.12
C ILE A 199 9.60 18.16 16.61
N LEU A 200 8.55 17.68 15.91
CA LEU A 200 8.57 17.49 14.46
C LEU A 200 9.00 18.73 13.69
N GLY A 201 8.39 19.90 13.96
CA GLY A 201 8.72 21.14 13.27
C GLY A 201 10.17 21.60 13.50
N GLU A 202 10.75 21.36 14.68
CA GLU A 202 12.15 21.66 14.97
C GLU A 202 13.09 20.72 14.20
N GLU A 203 12.74 19.44 14.12
CA GLU A 203 13.51 18.45 13.36
C GLU A 203 13.44 18.69 11.86
N LEU A 204 12.28 19.03 11.30
CA LEU A 204 12.16 19.42 9.88
C LEU A 204 13.03 20.62 9.54
N LYS A 205 13.11 21.64 10.44
CA LYS A 205 14.04 22.78 10.31
C LYS A 205 15.49 22.31 10.38
N ARG A 206 15.83 21.48 11.36
CA ARG A 206 17.18 20.97 11.58
C ARG A 206 17.72 20.24 10.35
N ILE A 207 16.90 19.40 9.73
CA ILE A 207 17.29 18.65 8.53
C ILE A 207 17.13 19.45 7.22
N GLY A 208 16.55 20.66 7.29
CA GLY A 208 16.39 21.56 6.14
C GLY A 208 15.19 21.21 5.22
N TYR A 209 14.20 20.52 5.74
CA TYR A 209 13.00 20.12 5.00
C TYR A 209 11.69 20.75 5.53
N GLU A 210 11.74 21.79 6.34
CA GLU A 210 10.60 22.67 6.55
C GLU A 210 10.44 23.52 5.29
N GLY A 211 9.41 23.23 4.48
CA GLY A 211 9.13 23.99 3.28
C GLY A 211 8.35 25.29 3.56
N THR A 212 8.07 26.05 2.51
CA THR A 212 7.39 27.34 2.60
C THR A 212 5.99 27.33 1.98
N VAL A 213 5.62 26.26 1.31
CA VAL A 213 4.33 26.13 0.62
C VAL A 213 3.33 25.46 1.57
N GLU A 214 2.09 25.98 1.59
CA GLU A 214 1.04 25.38 2.41
C GLU A 214 0.68 23.97 1.89
N PRO A 215 0.47 22.98 2.77
CA PRO A 215 -0.03 21.66 2.37
C PRO A 215 -1.34 21.76 1.60
N GLY A 216 -1.54 20.90 0.60
CA GLY A 216 -2.73 20.97 -0.26
C GLY A 216 -2.68 22.05 -1.35
N PHE A 217 -1.51 22.63 -1.63
CA PHE A 217 -1.30 23.70 -2.63
C PHE A 217 -1.65 23.27 -4.07
N LEU A 218 -1.63 21.97 -4.38
CA LEU A 218 -2.12 21.40 -5.61
C LEU A 218 -3.34 20.52 -5.31
N GLN A 219 -4.39 20.67 -6.11
CA GLN A 219 -5.57 19.82 -6.03
C GLN A 219 -5.47 18.78 -7.15
N PRO A 220 -5.13 17.51 -6.84
CA PRO A 220 -4.97 16.50 -7.87
C PRO A 220 -6.31 16.16 -8.55
N GLU A 221 -6.24 15.80 -9.82
CA GLU A 221 -7.36 15.20 -10.55
C GLU A 221 -7.57 13.75 -10.13
N ALA A 222 -6.46 13.04 -9.92
CA ALA A 222 -6.44 11.68 -9.42
C ALA A 222 -5.11 11.41 -8.68
N PHE A 223 -5.12 10.41 -7.80
CA PHE A 223 -3.93 9.89 -7.13
C PHE A 223 -3.81 8.37 -7.36
N VAL A 224 -2.61 7.92 -7.68
CA VAL A 224 -2.30 6.49 -7.78
C VAL A 224 -1.06 6.18 -6.96
N GLU A 225 -1.18 5.23 -6.05
CA GLU A 225 -0.08 4.73 -5.23
C GLU A 225 0.38 3.36 -5.72
N TYR A 226 1.67 3.21 -5.97
CA TYR A 226 2.30 1.95 -6.31
C TYR A 226 3.04 1.42 -5.08
N HIS A 227 2.70 0.21 -4.63
CA HIS A 227 3.18 -0.29 -3.34
C HIS A 227 3.36 -1.82 -3.34
N ILE A 228 4.07 -2.35 -2.36
CA ILE A 228 4.07 -3.79 -2.08
C ILE A 228 2.80 -4.20 -1.33
N GLU A 229 2.37 -5.47 -1.44
CA GLU A 229 1.17 -5.96 -0.75
C GLU A 229 1.28 -5.93 0.78
N GLN A 230 2.49 -6.10 1.32
CA GLN A 230 2.75 -6.30 2.75
C GLN A 230 2.02 -7.52 3.35
N GLY A 231 1.38 -8.31 2.51
CA GLY A 231 0.61 -9.49 2.84
C GLY A 231 0.99 -10.70 1.98
N PRO A 232 0.50 -11.90 2.32
CA PRO A 232 0.91 -13.14 1.67
C PRO A 232 0.04 -13.58 0.49
N ILE A 233 -1.06 -12.87 0.18
CA ILE A 233 -2.10 -13.38 -0.72
C ILE A 233 -1.57 -13.51 -2.14
N MET A 234 -0.90 -12.47 -2.66
CA MET A 234 -0.39 -12.49 -4.04
C MET A 234 0.70 -13.56 -4.22
N ASP A 235 1.60 -13.70 -3.25
CA ASP A 235 2.65 -14.73 -3.27
C ASP A 235 2.05 -16.15 -3.25
N VAL A 236 1.10 -16.41 -2.37
CA VAL A 236 0.44 -17.72 -2.23
C VAL A 236 -0.40 -18.08 -3.46
N GLU A 237 -1.09 -17.11 -4.07
CA GLU A 237 -1.96 -17.34 -5.22
C GLU A 237 -1.25 -17.20 -6.58
N GLY A 238 0.01 -16.76 -6.60
CA GLY A 238 0.79 -16.54 -7.83
C GLY A 238 0.24 -15.38 -8.68
N VAL A 239 -0.29 -14.33 -8.03
CA VAL A 239 -0.80 -13.13 -8.68
C VAL A 239 0.32 -12.11 -8.80
N GLN A 240 0.51 -11.55 -10.01
CA GLN A 240 1.59 -10.60 -10.27
C GLN A 240 1.23 -9.17 -9.89
N ILE A 241 -0.03 -8.75 -10.11
CA ILE A 241 -0.51 -7.39 -9.86
C ILE A 241 -1.82 -7.41 -9.09
N GLY A 242 -1.87 -6.69 -7.98
CA GLY A 242 -3.09 -6.43 -7.23
C GLY A 242 -3.72 -5.09 -7.65
N ALA A 243 -4.97 -5.12 -8.12
CA ALA A 243 -5.77 -3.91 -8.32
C ALA A 243 -6.51 -3.62 -7.02
N VAL A 244 -6.04 -2.64 -6.25
CA VAL A 244 -6.60 -2.37 -4.91
C VAL A 244 -7.85 -1.53 -5.04
N GLU A 245 -8.98 -2.08 -4.62
CA GLU A 245 -10.30 -1.44 -4.74
C GLU A 245 -10.79 -0.79 -3.44
N ASN A 246 -10.15 -1.09 -2.32
CA ASN A 246 -10.51 -0.52 -1.03
C ASN A 246 -9.40 -0.71 0.01
N LEU A 247 -9.53 0.02 1.11
CA LEU A 247 -8.74 -0.15 2.32
C LEU A 247 -9.68 -0.45 3.47
N GLN A 248 -9.36 -1.45 4.28
CA GLN A 248 -10.25 -1.87 5.36
C GLN A 248 -10.34 -0.83 6.50
N GLY A 249 -11.52 -0.73 7.09
CA GLY A 249 -11.72 0.03 8.33
C GLY A 249 -11.14 -0.69 9.53
N ILE A 250 -10.85 0.05 10.57
CA ILE A 250 -10.17 -0.41 11.79
C ILE A 250 -10.92 0.10 13.01
N HIS A 251 -11.34 -0.79 13.89
CA HIS A 251 -11.87 -0.48 15.22
C HIS A 251 -11.02 -1.14 16.29
N TRP A 252 -10.26 -0.36 17.05
CA TRP A 252 -9.47 -0.85 18.17
C TRP A 252 -10.12 -0.49 19.49
N GLN A 253 -10.22 -1.46 20.39
CA GLN A 253 -10.68 -1.22 21.74
C GLN A 253 -9.86 -2.00 22.77
N ARG A 254 -9.72 -1.39 23.95
CA ARG A 254 -9.21 -2.05 25.15
C ARG A 254 -10.40 -2.57 25.95
N VAL A 255 -10.32 -3.83 26.34
CA VAL A 255 -11.33 -4.49 27.19
C VAL A 255 -10.70 -4.81 28.54
N THR A 256 -11.35 -4.40 29.61
CA THR A 256 -10.98 -4.75 31.00
C THR A 256 -12.10 -5.58 31.61
N ILE A 257 -11.75 -6.77 32.08
CA ILE A 257 -12.66 -7.70 32.77
C ILE A 257 -12.23 -7.82 34.23
N GLU A 258 -13.13 -7.52 35.15
CA GLU A 258 -12.93 -7.67 36.61
C GLU A 258 -13.71 -8.88 37.11
N GLY A 259 -13.00 -9.77 37.82
CA GLY A 259 -13.51 -10.97 38.48
C GLY A 259 -13.11 -10.99 39.95
N LEU A 260 -12.84 -12.18 40.48
CA LEU A 260 -12.47 -12.38 41.88
C LEU A 260 -11.30 -13.36 41.98
N ALA A 261 -10.17 -12.90 42.53
CA ALA A 261 -9.05 -13.76 42.83
C ALA A 261 -9.43 -14.79 43.94
N ASN A 262 -9.08 -16.04 43.69
CA ASN A 262 -9.28 -17.09 44.68
C ASN A 262 -8.28 -18.25 44.39
N HIS A 263 -8.17 -19.17 45.35
CA HIS A 263 -7.28 -20.31 45.23
C HIS A 263 -7.73 -21.26 44.10
N ALA A 264 -6.84 -21.54 43.17
CA ALA A 264 -7.16 -22.29 41.95
C ALA A 264 -7.55 -23.76 42.22
N GLY A 265 -7.04 -24.39 43.29
CA GLY A 265 -7.31 -25.78 43.64
C GLY A 265 -8.53 -25.98 44.53
N THR A 266 -8.86 -25.02 45.41
CA THR A 266 -9.96 -25.18 46.39
C THR A 266 -11.25 -24.52 45.96
N THR A 267 -11.25 -23.67 44.94
CA THR A 267 -12.48 -23.00 44.48
C THR A 267 -13.16 -23.81 43.38
N PRO A 268 -14.31 -24.42 43.63
CA PRO A 268 -15.05 -25.19 42.64
C PRO A 268 -15.43 -24.30 41.45
N THR A 269 -15.38 -24.85 40.21
CA THR A 269 -15.62 -24.13 38.96
C THR A 269 -16.91 -23.29 38.96
N ARG A 270 -18.03 -23.83 39.53
CA ARG A 270 -19.33 -23.15 39.59
C ARG A 270 -19.37 -21.89 40.47
N LEU A 271 -18.36 -21.71 41.33
CA LEU A 271 -18.26 -20.60 42.30
C LEU A 271 -17.19 -19.56 41.86
N ARG A 272 -16.52 -19.77 40.72
CA ARG A 272 -15.50 -18.85 40.22
C ARG A 272 -16.13 -17.63 39.57
N VAL A 273 -15.47 -16.50 39.73
CA VAL A 273 -15.64 -15.28 38.92
C VAL A 273 -14.32 -15.04 38.22
N ASP A 274 -14.11 -15.75 37.10
CA ASP A 274 -12.82 -15.95 36.46
C ASP A 274 -12.66 -14.99 35.27
N ALA A 275 -11.91 -13.89 35.48
CA ALA A 275 -11.65 -12.91 34.45
C ALA A 275 -10.80 -13.49 33.29
N GLY A 276 -9.93 -14.46 33.59
CA GLY A 276 -9.08 -15.09 32.57
C GLY A 276 -9.89 -15.97 31.61
N LEU A 277 -10.82 -16.78 32.15
CA LEU A 277 -11.74 -17.57 31.32
C LEU A 277 -12.63 -16.67 30.45
N ALA A 278 -13.16 -15.59 31.03
CA ALA A 278 -14.00 -14.64 30.27
C ALA A 278 -13.21 -14.00 29.12
N ALA A 279 -11.97 -13.59 29.34
CA ALA A 279 -11.09 -13.04 28.26
C ALA A 279 -10.81 -14.08 27.18
N ALA A 280 -10.53 -15.35 27.54
CA ALA A 280 -10.34 -16.43 26.58
C ALA A 280 -11.58 -16.66 25.69
N LYS A 281 -12.80 -16.60 26.29
CA LYS A 281 -14.07 -16.70 25.56
C LYS A 281 -14.22 -15.55 24.55
N VAL A 282 -13.83 -14.31 24.90
CA VAL A 282 -13.86 -13.18 23.97
C VAL A 282 -12.90 -13.42 22.81
N ASN A 283 -11.68 -13.90 23.06
CA ASN A 283 -10.71 -14.18 22.00
C ASN A 283 -11.24 -15.22 20.99
N VAL A 284 -11.88 -16.28 21.46
CA VAL A 284 -12.54 -17.27 20.58
C VAL A 284 -13.70 -16.64 19.82
N PHE A 285 -14.54 -15.89 20.53
CA PHE A 285 -15.72 -15.25 19.93
C PHE A 285 -15.38 -14.30 18.78
N VAL A 286 -14.37 -13.43 18.95
CA VAL A 286 -14.02 -12.46 17.88
C VAL A 286 -13.49 -13.15 16.63
N ARG A 287 -12.80 -14.29 16.78
CA ARG A 287 -12.38 -15.12 15.64
C ARG A 287 -13.58 -15.69 14.89
N GLU A 288 -14.49 -16.33 15.59
CA GLU A 288 -15.72 -16.90 15.00
C GLU A 288 -16.63 -15.83 14.37
N LEU A 289 -16.62 -14.62 14.93
CA LEU A 289 -17.40 -13.48 14.45
C LEU A 289 -16.92 -13.06 13.06
N VAL A 290 -15.62 -12.79 12.91
CA VAL A 290 -15.07 -12.27 11.65
C VAL A 290 -14.99 -13.32 10.55
N GLU A 291 -14.88 -14.61 10.89
CA GLU A 291 -15.02 -15.70 9.91
C GLU A 291 -16.38 -15.68 9.22
N LYS A 292 -17.43 -15.20 9.87
CA LYS A 292 -18.79 -15.06 9.31
C LYS A 292 -18.98 -13.77 8.53
N SER A 293 -18.40 -12.65 9.00
CA SER A 293 -18.54 -11.35 8.35
C SER A 293 -17.58 -11.19 7.16
N GLY A 294 -16.49 -11.98 7.14
CA GLY A 294 -15.42 -11.88 6.13
C GLY A 294 -14.40 -10.79 6.46
N GLY A 295 -14.30 -10.37 7.72
CA GLY A 295 -13.29 -9.48 8.25
C GLY A 295 -12.11 -10.22 8.86
N VAL A 296 -11.28 -9.48 9.61
CA VAL A 296 -10.20 -10.03 10.44
C VAL A 296 -10.30 -9.48 11.86
N ALA A 297 -9.93 -10.29 12.86
CA ALA A 297 -9.87 -9.84 14.25
C ALA A 297 -8.66 -10.42 14.99
N THR A 298 -8.08 -9.59 15.85
CA THR A 298 -6.92 -9.98 16.65
C THR A 298 -7.06 -9.52 18.10
N VAL A 299 -6.75 -10.42 19.04
CA VAL A 299 -6.45 -10.07 20.43
C VAL A 299 -4.93 -9.99 20.53
N GLY A 300 -4.36 -8.80 20.36
CA GLY A 300 -2.93 -8.59 20.23
C GLY A 300 -2.16 -8.53 21.55
N THR A 301 -2.84 -8.09 22.61
CA THR A 301 -2.26 -8.04 23.97
C THR A 301 -3.22 -8.64 24.97
N ILE A 302 -2.70 -9.32 25.99
CA ILE A 302 -3.46 -9.79 27.14
C ILE A 302 -2.59 -9.82 28.38
N ALA A 303 -3.11 -9.28 29.48
CA ALA A 303 -2.47 -9.31 30.80
C ALA A 303 -3.46 -9.75 31.86
N PHE A 304 -2.98 -10.53 32.82
CA PHE A 304 -3.77 -11.02 33.96
C PHE A 304 -3.21 -10.49 35.28
N GLU A 305 -4.10 -10.25 36.24
CA GLU A 305 -3.77 -9.97 37.63
C GLU A 305 -4.40 -11.04 38.54
N PRO A 306 -3.66 -11.56 39.54
CA PRO A 306 -2.27 -11.23 39.94
C PRO A 306 -1.19 -11.96 39.14
N ASN A 307 -1.51 -12.64 38.04
CA ASN A 307 -0.59 -13.40 37.20
C ASN A 307 0.21 -14.47 37.97
N ALA A 308 -0.50 -15.28 38.75
CA ALA A 308 0.09 -16.35 39.56
C ALA A 308 -0.53 -17.69 39.18
N VAL A 309 0.29 -18.75 39.07
CA VAL A 309 -0.08 -20.07 38.55
C VAL A 309 -1.22 -20.75 39.35
N ASN A 310 -1.36 -20.45 40.64
CA ASN A 310 -2.32 -21.05 41.57
C ASN A 310 -3.42 -20.11 42.04
N VAL A 311 -3.64 -18.99 41.33
CA VAL A 311 -4.68 -18.00 41.65
C VAL A 311 -5.57 -17.80 40.43
N ILE A 312 -6.90 -17.83 40.65
CA ILE A 312 -7.88 -17.47 39.62
C ILE A 312 -7.72 -15.97 39.30
N PRO A 313 -7.57 -15.56 38.04
CA PRO A 313 -7.38 -14.15 37.68
C PRO A 313 -8.56 -13.28 38.16
N SER A 314 -8.25 -12.23 38.91
CA SER A 314 -9.23 -11.21 39.32
C SER A 314 -9.41 -10.13 38.27
N LYS A 315 -8.46 -9.99 37.33
CA LYS A 315 -8.53 -9.00 36.27
C LYS A 315 -7.86 -9.51 35.01
N ALA A 316 -8.46 -9.20 33.87
CA ALA A 316 -7.85 -9.36 32.55
C ALA A 316 -7.97 -8.04 31.79
N VAL A 317 -6.88 -7.57 31.20
CA VAL A 317 -6.84 -6.42 30.30
C VAL A 317 -6.29 -6.87 28.96
N PHE A 318 -7.02 -6.63 27.89
CA PHE A 318 -6.61 -7.03 26.55
C PHE A 318 -7.11 -6.04 25.50
N THR A 319 -6.52 -6.11 24.30
CA THR A 319 -6.94 -5.31 23.14
C THR A 319 -7.67 -6.18 22.13
N VAL A 320 -8.68 -5.61 21.48
CA VAL A 320 -9.34 -6.20 20.31
C VAL A 320 -9.16 -5.26 19.13
N ASP A 321 -8.64 -5.79 18.04
CA ASP A 321 -8.51 -5.15 16.72
C ASP A 321 -9.54 -5.83 15.81
N LEU A 322 -10.56 -5.08 15.35
CA LEU A 322 -11.54 -5.52 14.36
C LEU A 322 -11.30 -4.76 13.06
N ARG A 323 -11.27 -5.47 11.93
CA ARG A 323 -11.09 -4.88 10.60
C ARG A 323 -12.04 -5.49 9.59
N ASN A 324 -12.60 -4.65 8.73
CA ASN A 324 -13.44 -5.09 7.61
C ASN A 324 -13.42 -4.03 6.49
N PRO A 325 -13.37 -4.41 5.20
CA PRO A 325 -13.49 -3.46 4.10
C PRO A 325 -14.90 -2.90 3.91
N ASN A 326 -15.91 -3.48 4.54
CA ASN A 326 -17.29 -3.03 4.52
C ASN A 326 -17.66 -2.41 5.87
N LYS A 327 -18.04 -1.12 5.86
CA LYS A 327 -18.38 -0.38 7.09
C LYS A 327 -19.55 -1.01 7.87
N GLU A 328 -20.61 -1.40 7.20
CA GLU A 328 -21.80 -1.96 7.85
C GLU A 328 -21.47 -3.27 8.56
N LYS A 329 -20.58 -4.09 7.96
CA LYS A 329 -20.09 -5.31 8.60
C LYS A 329 -19.18 -5.03 9.76
N LEU A 330 -18.27 -4.04 9.65
CA LEU A 330 -17.38 -3.63 10.73
C LEU A 330 -18.16 -3.11 11.93
N ASP A 331 -19.14 -2.22 11.69
CA ASP A 331 -20.04 -1.72 12.74
C ASP A 331 -20.88 -2.85 13.34
N GLY A 332 -21.31 -3.80 12.52
CA GLY A 332 -22.03 -5.00 12.93
C GLY A 332 -21.19 -5.92 13.83
N ASP A 333 -19.92 -6.13 13.49
CA ASP A 333 -18.97 -6.93 14.28
C ASP A 333 -18.71 -6.28 15.63
N GLU A 334 -18.52 -4.96 15.67
CA GLU A 334 -18.35 -4.24 16.92
C GLU A 334 -19.58 -4.32 17.82
N LYS A 335 -20.77 -4.14 17.24
CA LYS A 335 -22.03 -4.29 17.97
C LYS A 335 -22.20 -5.70 18.53
N ALA A 336 -21.90 -6.71 17.72
CA ALA A 336 -21.99 -8.11 18.15
C ALA A 336 -21.01 -8.41 19.32
N LEU A 337 -19.80 -7.82 19.26
CA LEU A 337 -18.84 -7.91 20.37
C LEU A 337 -19.40 -7.25 21.64
N ALA A 338 -19.96 -6.05 21.54
CA ALA A 338 -20.56 -5.35 22.69
C ALA A 338 -21.70 -6.15 23.31
N GLU A 339 -22.58 -6.75 22.52
CA GLU A 339 -23.66 -7.63 22.99
C GLU A 339 -23.11 -8.89 23.65
N TYR A 340 -22.04 -9.47 23.10
CA TYR A 340 -21.39 -10.65 23.71
C TYR A 340 -20.75 -10.32 25.08
N LEU A 341 -20.02 -9.18 25.16
CA LEU A 341 -19.44 -8.73 26.42
C LEU A 341 -20.52 -8.54 27.51
N LYS A 342 -21.63 -7.90 27.15
CA LYS A 342 -22.79 -7.74 28.07
C LYS A 342 -23.40 -9.08 28.51
N LYS A 343 -23.46 -10.07 27.63
CA LYS A 343 -23.89 -11.42 27.95
C LYS A 343 -22.95 -12.10 28.96
N LEU A 344 -21.63 -11.93 28.77
CA LEU A 344 -20.63 -12.50 29.69
C LEU A 344 -20.73 -11.93 31.09
N GLU A 345 -21.05 -10.65 31.28
CA GLU A 345 -21.30 -10.07 32.61
C GLU A 345 -22.36 -10.85 33.39
N GLY A 346 -23.43 -11.28 32.70
CA GLY A 346 -24.49 -12.06 33.32
C GLY A 346 -24.11 -13.53 33.55
N THR A 347 -23.43 -14.17 32.57
CA THR A 347 -23.14 -15.61 32.63
C THR A 347 -21.92 -15.95 33.48
N ASP A 348 -20.88 -15.14 33.43
CA ASP A 348 -19.62 -15.36 34.15
C ASP A 348 -19.53 -14.51 35.44
N LYS A 349 -20.51 -13.65 35.69
CA LYS A 349 -20.62 -12.77 36.86
C LYS A 349 -19.45 -11.77 36.98
N VAL A 350 -18.79 -11.48 35.88
CA VAL A 350 -17.71 -10.52 35.79
C VAL A 350 -18.24 -9.11 35.52
N LYS A 351 -17.44 -8.08 35.79
CA LYS A 351 -17.69 -6.71 35.35
C LYS A 351 -16.81 -6.39 34.18
N ILE A 352 -17.36 -5.79 33.12
CA ILE A 352 -16.61 -5.50 31.89
C ILE A 352 -16.69 -4.00 31.57
N THR A 353 -15.55 -3.40 31.21
CA THR A 353 -15.46 -2.04 30.70
C THR A 353 -14.67 -2.03 29.42
N THR A 354 -15.05 -1.16 28.49
CA THR A 354 -14.38 -0.98 27.20
C THR A 354 -13.94 0.47 27.02
N GLU A 355 -12.80 0.66 26.37
CA GLU A 355 -12.26 1.95 25.98
C GLU A 355 -11.94 1.92 24.48
N ARG A 356 -12.50 2.84 23.69
CA ARG A 356 -12.17 3.03 22.28
C ARG A 356 -10.74 3.58 22.17
N MET A 357 -9.90 2.91 21.37
CA MET A 357 -8.52 3.36 21.14
C MET A 357 -8.38 4.04 19.77
N THR A 358 -9.00 3.44 18.74
CA THR A 358 -8.90 3.91 17.36
C THR A 358 -10.15 3.52 16.58
N GLU A 359 -10.57 4.40 15.67
CA GLU A 359 -11.67 4.16 14.74
C GLU A 359 -11.37 4.84 13.40
N PHE A 360 -11.26 4.02 12.35
CA PHE A 360 -11.16 4.49 10.97
C PHE A 360 -12.20 3.77 10.12
N ASP A 361 -12.94 4.54 9.34
CA ASP A 361 -13.87 4.00 8.36
C ASP A 361 -13.11 3.35 7.19
N PRO A 362 -13.67 2.30 6.55
CA PRO A 362 -13.13 1.78 5.29
C PRO A 362 -13.15 2.85 4.21
N VAL A 363 -12.16 2.82 3.33
CA VAL A 363 -12.09 3.70 2.17
C VAL A 363 -12.33 2.89 0.90
N LEU A 364 -13.29 3.30 0.08
CA LEU A 364 -13.50 2.75 -1.26
C LEU A 364 -12.71 3.59 -2.25
N PHE A 365 -11.92 2.93 -3.07
CA PHE A 365 -11.17 3.57 -4.13
C PHE A 365 -12.01 3.74 -5.41
N ASP A 366 -11.51 4.56 -6.33
CA ASP A 366 -12.22 4.90 -7.57
C ASP A 366 -12.29 3.72 -8.54
N GLU A 367 -13.50 3.26 -8.81
CA GLU A 367 -13.76 2.11 -9.71
C GLU A 367 -13.25 2.34 -11.13
N GLY A 368 -13.22 3.59 -11.60
CA GLY A 368 -12.69 3.94 -12.92
C GLY A 368 -11.18 3.70 -13.00
N ILE A 369 -10.45 4.10 -11.96
CA ILE A 369 -8.99 3.90 -11.89
C ILE A 369 -8.68 2.42 -11.67
N VAL A 370 -9.42 1.72 -10.81
CA VAL A 370 -9.26 0.26 -10.63
C VAL A 370 -9.42 -0.49 -11.95
N LYS A 371 -10.42 -0.15 -12.76
CA LYS A 371 -10.61 -0.75 -14.11
C LYS A 371 -9.47 -0.42 -15.08
N LYS A 372 -8.88 0.77 -15.00
CA LYS A 372 -7.69 1.12 -15.80
C LYS A 372 -6.51 0.25 -15.42
N ILE A 373 -6.30 -0.02 -14.13
CA ILE A 373 -5.28 -0.96 -13.64
C ILE A 373 -5.53 -2.36 -14.23
N GLU A 374 -6.75 -2.90 -14.09
CA GLU A 374 -7.11 -4.21 -14.64
C GLU A 374 -6.88 -4.29 -16.17
N THR A 375 -7.18 -3.21 -16.89
CA THR A 375 -6.99 -3.13 -18.33
C THR A 375 -5.49 -3.15 -18.69
N ALA A 376 -4.68 -2.33 -18.05
CA ALA A 376 -3.23 -2.27 -18.25
C ALA A 376 -2.56 -3.64 -17.97
N VAL A 377 -2.96 -4.31 -16.87
CA VAL A 377 -2.47 -5.65 -16.54
C VAL A 377 -2.83 -6.66 -17.63
N LYS A 378 -4.06 -6.64 -18.11
CA LYS A 378 -4.54 -7.54 -19.18
C LYS A 378 -3.78 -7.32 -20.48
N GLU A 379 -3.55 -6.08 -20.86
CA GLU A 379 -2.82 -5.72 -22.09
C GLU A 379 -1.37 -6.21 -22.04
N ARG A 380 -0.75 -6.19 -20.85
CA ARG A 380 0.60 -6.75 -20.63
C ARG A 380 0.63 -8.28 -20.50
N GLY A 381 -0.52 -8.94 -20.47
CA GLY A 381 -0.61 -10.40 -20.35
C GLY A 381 -0.26 -10.91 -18.94
N LEU A 382 -0.35 -10.04 -17.92
CA LEU A 382 -0.07 -10.35 -16.52
C LEU A 382 -1.31 -10.88 -15.81
N THR A 383 -1.11 -11.55 -14.67
CA THR A 383 -2.19 -11.99 -13.79
C THR A 383 -2.57 -10.89 -12.81
N THR A 384 -3.88 -10.73 -12.56
CA THR A 384 -4.39 -9.74 -11.60
C THR A 384 -5.55 -10.26 -10.78
N ARG A 385 -5.76 -9.66 -9.61
CA ARG A 385 -6.99 -9.75 -8.83
C ARG A 385 -7.29 -8.42 -8.17
N ARG A 386 -8.57 -8.19 -7.85
CA ARG A 386 -8.97 -7.10 -6.97
C ARG A 386 -8.63 -7.44 -5.53
N MET A 387 -8.14 -6.45 -4.80
CA MET A 387 -7.64 -6.63 -3.44
C MET A 387 -8.12 -5.53 -2.50
N THR A 388 -8.14 -5.89 -1.22
CA THR A 388 -8.27 -4.94 -0.11
C THR A 388 -6.86 -4.65 0.43
N SER A 389 -6.50 -3.39 0.66
CA SER A 389 -5.32 -3.08 1.47
C SER A 389 -5.58 -3.44 2.93
N GLY A 390 -4.71 -4.26 3.49
CA GLY A 390 -4.74 -4.62 4.91
C GLY A 390 -4.07 -3.60 5.83
N ALA A 391 -3.25 -2.71 5.26
CA ALA A 391 -2.52 -1.65 5.97
C ALA A 391 -3.07 -0.26 5.64
N GLY A 392 -2.81 0.73 6.50
CA GLY A 392 -2.99 2.14 6.19
C GLY A 392 -2.00 2.55 5.10
N GLN A 393 -2.34 3.53 4.27
CA GLN A 393 -1.51 4.01 3.17
C GLN A 393 -1.81 5.48 2.90
N ASP A 394 -0.88 6.20 2.26
CA ASP A 394 -1.10 7.60 1.87
C ASP A 394 -2.33 7.75 0.96
N ALA A 395 -2.62 6.75 0.12
CA ALA A 395 -3.82 6.67 -0.70
C ALA A 395 -5.13 6.81 0.10
N GLN A 396 -5.17 6.33 1.35
CA GLN A 396 -6.31 6.49 2.24
C GLN A 396 -6.61 7.98 2.51
N MET A 397 -5.57 8.77 2.66
CA MET A 397 -5.71 10.20 2.94
C MET A 397 -6.05 10.98 1.67
N LEU A 398 -5.39 10.66 0.55
CA LEU A 398 -5.62 11.32 -0.73
C LEU A 398 -7.02 11.02 -1.30
N ALA A 399 -7.60 9.86 -1.00
CA ALA A 399 -8.99 9.50 -1.36
C ALA A 399 -10.04 10.47 -0.78
N ARG A 400 -9.68 11.27 0.22
CA ARG A 400 -10.55 12.32 0.78
C ARG A 400 -10.73 13.52 -0.16
N ILE A 401 -9.79 13.74 -1.08
CA ILE A 401 -9.73 14.95 -1.91
C ILE A 401 -9.74 14.68 -3.41
N CYS A 402 -9.49 13.45 -3.86
CA CYS A 402 -9.53 13.10 -5.28
C CYS A 402 -9.83 11.60 -5.49
N PRO A 403 -10.26 11.21 -6.71
CA PRO A 403 -10.30 9.82 -7.13
C PRO A 403 -8.94 9.14 -6.94
N THR A 404 -8.92 7.98 -6.28
CA THR A 404 -7.68 7.31 -5.86
C THR A 404 -7.78 5.81 -6.08
N ALA A 405 -6.66 5.15 -6.40
CA ALA A 405 -6.49 3.71 -6.35
C ALA A 405 -5.02 3.34 -6.08
N MET A 406 -4.78 2.04 -5.83
CA MET A 406 -3.43 1.53 -5.61
C MET A 406 -3.14 0.32 -6.50
N ILE A 407 -1.85 0.13 -6.79
CA ILE A 407 -1.31 -1.02 -7.51
C ILE A 407 -0.39 -1.76 -6.55
N PHE A 408 -0.68 -3.05 -6.29
CA PHE A 408 0.18 -3.88 -5.48
C PHE A 408 1.04 -4.82 -6.31
N VAL A 409 2.25 -5.09 -5.78
CA VAL A 409 3.13 -6.19 -6.20
C VAL A 409 3.37 -7.14 -5.02
N PRO A 410 3.70 -8.43 -5.28
CA PRO A 410 3.80 -9.44 -4.24
C PRO A 410 4.88 -9.13 -3.20
N SER A 411 4.58 -9.42 -1.94
CA SER A 411 5.56 -9.55 -0.85
C SER A 411 5.81 -11.03 -0.60
N VAL A 412 7.03 -11.51 -0.82
CA VAL A 412 7.38 -12.93 -0.66
C VAL A 412 7.10 -13.36 0.78
N LYS A 413 6.25 -14.39 0.93
CA LYS A 413 5.73 -14.90 2.21
C LYS A 413 4.96 -13.87 3.03
N GLY A 414 4.55 -12.76 2.43
CA GLY A 414 3.87 -11.66 3.11
C GLY A 414 4.75 -10.96 4.15
N ILE A 415 6.07 -11.04 4.01
CA ILE A 415 6.99 -10.41 4.97
C ILE A 415 7.11 -8.93 4.62
N SER A 416 6.72 -8.06 5.57
CA SER A 416 6.95 -6.62 5.56
C SER A 416 7.29 -6.13 6.97
N HIS A 417 7.73 -4.86 7.13
CA HIS A 417 8.25 -4.31 8.38
C HIS A 417 9.37 -5.19 9.00
N ASN A 418 10.20 -5.73 8.12
CA ASN A 418 11.22 -6.72 8.50
C ASN A 418 12.41 -6.64 7.53
N PRO A 419 13.66 -6.83 8.00
CA PRO A 419 14.84 -6.85 7.11
C PRO A 419 14.81 -7.94 6.02
N LYS A 420 13.94 -8.94 6.15
CA LYS A 420 13.74 -10.02 5.17
C LYS A 420 12.63 -9.72 4.15
N GLU A 421 12.07 -8.52 4.18
CA GLU A 421 11.13 -8.05 3.16
C GLU A 421 11.77 -8.18 1.77
N TYR A 422 11.02 -8.80 0.87
CA TYR A 422 11.50 -9.03 -0.48
C TYR A 422 10.35 -9.07 -1.48
N THR A 423 10.54 -8.35 -2.57
CA THR A 423 9.74 -8.43 -3.79
C THR A 423 10.68 -8.76 -4.94
N PRO A 424 10.40 -9.77 -5.77
CA PRO A 424 11.25 -10.09 -6.92
C PRO A 424 11.38 -8.90 -7.87
N ASP A 425 12.58 -8.68 -8.40
CA ASP A 425 12.89 -7.56 -9.30
C ASP A 425 11.95 -7.51 -10.52
N GLU A 426 11.58 -8.67 -11.07
CA GLU A 426 10.62 -8.79 -12.16
C GLU A 426 9.25 -8.22 -11.76
N ASN A 427 8.76 -8.51 -10.56
CA ASN A 427 7.48 -7.98 -10.08
C ASN A 427 7.54 -6.47 -9.84
N VAL A 428 8.67 -5.96 -9.33
CA VAL A 428 8.88 -4.50 -9.20
C VAL A 428 8.85 -3.82 -10.56
N ILE A 429 9.50 -4.38 -11.57
CA ILE A 429 9.53 -3.82 -12.93
C ILE A 429 8.14 -3.90 -13.58
N GLU A 430 7.47 -5.05 -13.50
CA GLU A 430 6.15 -5.22 -14.11
C GLU A 430 5.08 -4.35 -13.44
N GLY A 431 5.12 -4.21 -12.12
CA GLY A 431 4.25 -3.29 -11.40
C GLY A 431 4.46 -1.84 -11.84
N ALA A 432 5.72 -1.41 -11.99
CA ALA A 432 6.04 -0.07 -12.47
C ALA A 432 5.65 0.13 -13.96
N ASN A 433 5.67 -0.91 -14.77
CA ASN A 433 5.17 -0.85 -16.15
C ASN A 433 3.64 -0.68 -16.19
N VAL A 434 2.89 -1.38 -15.34
CA VAL A 434 1.44 -1.17 -15.18
C VAL A 434 1.15 0.24 -14.66
N PHE A 435 1.95 0.71 -13.71
CA PHE A 435 1.88 2.07 -13.19
C PHE A 435 2.09 3.13 -14.28
N LEU A 436 3.08 2.93 -15.17
CA LEU A 436 3.32 3.78 -16.34
C LEU A 436 2.07 3.86 -17.24
N ASP A 437 1.45 2.73 -17.56
CA ASP A 437 0.28 2.71 -18.45
C ASP A 437 -0.91 3.46 -17.83
N VAL A 438 -1.18 3.23 -16.52
CA VAL A 438 -2.26 3.88 -15.80
C VAL A 438 -2.04 5.39 -15.71
N VAL A 439 -0.82 5.83 -15.38
CA VAL A 439 -0.47 7.26 -15.28
C VAL A 439 -0.55 7.93 -16.64
N LYS A 440 -0.04 7.26 -17.68
CA LYS A 440 -0.11 7.71 -19.07
C LYS A 440 -1.56 7.95 -19.51
N ASP A 441 -2.46 7.00 -19.24
CA ASP A 441 -3.87 7.11 -19.59
C ASP A 441 -4.57 8.23 -18.81
N LEU A 442 -4.35 8.33 -17.49
CA LEU A 442 -4.93 9.37 -16.65
C LEU A 442 -4.42 10.78 -17.02
N ALA A 443 -3.17 10.91 -17.43
CA ALA A 443 -2.57 12.18 -17.84
C ALA A 443 -2.99 12.63 -19.24
N GLY A 444 -3.74 11.82 -19.99
CA GLY A 444 -4.12 12.12 -21.38
C GLY A 444 -2.86 12.22 -22.27
N ALA A 445 -1.99 11.22 -22.21
CA ALA A 445 -0.72 11.23 -22.93
C ALA A 445 -0.90 10.78 -24.37
N GLU A 446 -0.34 11.56 -25.33
CA GLU A 446 -0.36 11.30 -26.77
C GLU A 446 1.07 11.02 -27.31
#